data_ea4ac5d2245ac1d441817cae6dc7fced
#
_entry.id   ea4ac5d2245ac1d441817cae6dc7fced
#
_cell.length_a   1.000
_cell.length_b   1.000
_cell.length_c   1.000
_cell.angle_alpha   90.00
_cell.angle_beta   90.00
_cell.angle_gamma   90.00
#
_symmetry.space_group_name_H-M   'P 1'
#
loop_
_entity.id
_entity.type
_entity.pdbx_description
1 polymer ?
#
loop_
_entity_poly.entity_id
_entity_poly.type
_entity_poly.pdbx_seq_one_letter_code
_entity_poly.pdbx_strand_id
1 'polypeptide(L)'
;MKKECIAMLLAGGQGSRLHVLTGDMAKPAVPFGGKFRIIDFPLSNCANSGIDTVGVLTQYRPLELNNYIGNGQPWELDRTNGGVHILPPYQSATGAVWYKGTANAIYQNIGFIDLYDPDYVAVLSGDHIYKMDYSDMLRRHKAANAACTISVMEVPWSEASRFGIMNVDGDDNITEFAEKPKEPKSNLASMGIYIFTWAKLRAYLIADEAREGSSNDFGKDIIPAMLNAGEKMVAYRFEGYWKDVGTLDSLWDANMDMLTPGSGLNLLDERWPIHGRTAICPPAYVGEHADVGNSAVARGCEILGEVKNSVLSTGCHVGRGAEVSYSVVMPGAVIEDGARVSYAIVGEGCRVGGKARVGAPPEETGDPATWGIAVLGPHTHVAEREEVPPKTMLDSTHGKEAAQ
;
A
#
# COMPACT_ATOMS: atom_id res chain seq x y z
N MET A 1 8.98 -28.88 -4.55
CA MET A 1 7.61 -29.45 -4.34
C MET A 1 6.67 -28.63 -5.19
N LYS A 2 5.91 -29.26 -6.07
CA LYS A 2 5.02 -28.52 -7.00
C LYS A 2 3.92 -27.76 -6.24
N LYS A 3 3.71 -26.50 -6.62
CA LYS A 3 2.61 -25.63 -6.14
C LYS A 3 1.68 -25.34 -7.30
N GLU A 4 0.37 -25.23 -7.08
CA GLU A 4 -0.54 -24.82 -8.14
C GLU A 4 -0.33 -23.36 -8.50
N CYS A 5 -0.27 -22.47 -7.50
CA CYS A 5 -0.08 -21.05 -7.66
C CYS A 5 0.89 -20.52 -6.58
N ILE A 6 1.79 -19.62 -6.96
CA ILE A 6 2.59 -18.83 -6.03
C ILE A 6 2.35 -17.34 -6.29
N ALA A 7 2.65 -16.49 -5.32
CA ALA A 7 2.54 -15.04 -5.48
C ALA A 7 3.92 -14.39 -5.58
N MET A 8 4.02 -13.39 -6.45
CA MET A 8 5.16 -12.49 -6.57
C MET A 8 4.70 -11.07 -6.28
N LEU A 9 5.11 -10.53 -5.14
CA LEU A 9 4.63 -9.26 -4.61
C LEU A 9 5.64 -8.15 -4.88
N LEU A 10 5.26 -7.20 -5.74
CA LEU A 10 6.09 -6.06 -6.14
C LEU A 10 6.09 -5.00 -5.02
N ALA A 11 7.12 -4.96 -4.22
CA ALA A 11 7.28 -4.09 -3.05
C ALA A 11 8.51 -3.17 -3.13
N GLY A 12 9.09 -3.00 -4.33
CA GLY A 12 10.34 -2.26 -4.56
C GLY A 12 10.17 -0.79 -4.95
N GLY A 13 8.94 -0.26 -5.02
CA GLY A 13 8.67 1.10 -5.45
C GLY A 13 9.18 2.17 -4.48
N GLN A 14 9.73 3.28 -5.01
CA GLN A 14 10.30 4.38 -4.24
C GLN A 14 9.26 5.16 -3.41
N GLY A 15 7.99 5.17 -3.83
CA GLY A 15 6.92 5.89 -3.11
C GLY A 15 7.08 7.41 -3.08
N SER A 16 7.78 8.01 -4.06
CA SER A 16 8.15 9.44 -4.07
C SER A 16 6.97 10.40 -3.88
N ARG A 17 5.75 10.00 -4.24
CA ARG A 17 4.53 10.81 -4.09
C ARG A 17 3.99 10.86 -2.65
N LEU A 18 4.54 10.07 -1.72
CA LEU A 18 4.28 10.17 -0.28
C LEU A 18 5.32 11.07 0.43
N HIS A 19 6.20 11.68 -0.34
CA HIS A 19 7.14 12.72 0.10
C HIS A 19 7.85 12.36 1.43
N VAL A 20 7.67 13.20 2.44
CA VAL A 20 8.35 13.07 3.75
C VAL A 20 8.05 11.77 4.49
N LEU A 21 6.94 11.07 4.18
CA LEU A 21 6.59 9.80 4.82
C LEU A 21 7.45 8.63 4.34
N THR A 22 8.02 8.72 3.12
CA THR A 22 8.82 7.66 2.51
C THR A 22 10.30 8.03 2.33
N GLY A 23 10.77 9.05 3.04
CA GLY A 23 12.19 9.45 3.03
C GLY A 23 13.13 8.31 3.40
N ASP A 24 12.80 7.56 4.44
CA ASP A 24 13.64 6.49 4.99
C ASP A 24 13.02 5.09 4.92
N MET A 25 11.78 4.95 4.43
CA MET A 25 11.09 3.67 4.31
C MET A 25 10.46 3.44 2.94
N ALA A 26 10.30 2.16 2.57
CA ALA A 26 9.55 1.79 1.37
C ALA A 26 8.05 2.03 1.55
N LYS A 27 7.33 2.43 0.47
CA LYS A 27 5.87 2.67 0.51
C LYS A 27 5.07 1.53 1.16
N PRO A 28 5.34 0.23 0.87
CA PRO A 28 4.60 -0.87 1.50
C PRO A 28 4.75 -0.96 3.02
N ALA A 29 5.78 -0.32 3.59
CA ALA A 29 6.02 -0.28 5.04
C ALA A 29 5.27 0.86 5.76
N VAL A 30 4.61 1.77 5.03
CA VAL A 30 3.89 2.90 5.63
C VAL A 30 2.74 2.39 6.51
N PRO A 31 2.59 2.90 7.75
CA PRO A 31 1.50 2.54 8.65
C PRO A 31 0.12 2.91 8.09
N PHE A 32 -0.87 2.06 8.37
CA PHE A 32 -2.24 2.22 7.93
C PHE A 32 -3.23 1.67 8.97
N GLY A 33 -4.39 2.34 9.11
CA GLY A 33 -5.51 1.84 9.89
C GLY A 33 -5.23 1.62 11.38
N GLY A 34 -4.24 2.32 11.93
CA GLY A 34 -3.88 2.29 13.35
C GLY A 34 -3.02 1.10 13.77
N LYS A 35 -3.11 -0.03 13.08
CA LYS A 35 -2.44 -1.29 13.47
C LYS A 35 -1.57 -1.86 12.37
N PHE A 36 -1.93 -1.66 11.11
CA PHE A 36 -1.37 -2.35 9.95
C PHE A 36 -0.32 -1.50 9.24
N ARG A 37 0.38 -2.13 8.30
CA ARG A 37 1.13 -1.48 7.22
C ARG A 37 0.49 -1.85 5.88
N ILE A 38 0.75 -1.10 4.83
CA ILE A 38 0.13 -1.35 3.51
C ILE A 38 0.39 -2.79 3.04
N ILE A 39 1.59 -3.32 3.26
CA ILE A 39 1.99 -4.69 2.88
C ILE A 39 1.14 -5.80 3.53
N ASP A 40 0.48 -5.52 4.65
CA ASP A 40 -0.34 -6.51 5.36
C ASP A 40 -1.53 -6.96 4.55
N PHE A 41 -2.06 -6.09 3.69
CA PHE A 41 -3.22 -6.39 2.86
C PHE A 41 -2.93 -7.46 1.82
N PRO A 42 -1.96 -7.31 0.90
CA PRO A 42 -1.66 -8.35 -0.06
C PRO A 42 -1.12 -9.65 0.57
N LEU A 43 -0.35 -9.58 1.66
CA LEU A 43 0.10 -10.77 2.37
C LEU A 43 -1.06 -11.53 3.01
N SER A 44 -2.00 -10.82 3.66
CA SER A 44 -3.22 -11.42 4.22
C SER A 44 -4.12 -12.00 3.13
N ASN A 45 -4.28 -11.29 2.02
CA ASN A 45 -5.04 -11.80 0.89
C ASN A 45 -4.42 -13.09 0.33
N CYS A 46 -3.09 -13.20 0.23
CA CYS A 46 -2.40 -14.44 -0.16
C CYS A 46 -2.74 -15.59 0.81
N ALA A 47 -2.54 -15.37 2.11
CA ALA A 47 -2.79 -16.37 3.13
C ALA A 47 -4.27 -16.84 3.15
N ASN A 48 -5.20 -15.88 3.15
CA ASN A 48 -6.64 -16.14 3.14
C ASN A 48 -7.10 -16.85 1.84
N SER A 49 -6.44 -16.60 0.71
CA SER A 49 -6.70 -17.28 -0.57
C SER A 49 -6.03 -18.66 -0.70
N GLY A 50 -5.30 -19.12 0.31
CA GLY A 50 -4.58 -20.39 0.28
C GLY A 50 -3.27 -20.36 -0.53
N ILE A 51 -2.78 -19.20 -0.92
CA ILE A 51 -1.45 -19.03 -1.54
C ILE A 51 -0.41 -18.96 -0.43
N ASP A 52 0.29 -20.06 -0.23
CA ASP A 52 1.22 -20.26 0.90
C ASP A 52 2.69 -19.99 0.55
N THR A 53 2.98 -19.56 -0.66
CA THR A 53 4.33 -19.26 -1.13
C THR A 53 4.35 -17.89 -1.79
N VAL A 54 5.07 -16.96 -1.20
CA VAL A 54 5.09 -15.54 -1.61
C VAL A 54 6.52 -15.04 -1.74
N GLY A 55 6.92 -14.63 -2.93
CA GLY A 55 8.17 -13.89 -3.15
C GLY A 55 7.91 -12.39 -3.07
N VAL A 56 8.53 -11.70 -2.12
CA VAL A 56 8.42 -10.24 -1.96
C VAL A 56 9.64 -9.57 -2.56
N LEU A 57 9.44 -8.85 -3.67
CA LEU A 57 10.51 -8.18 -4.41
C LEU A 57 10.73 -6.78 -3.83
N THR A 58 11.81 -6.62 -3.07
CA THR A 58 12.19 -5.38 -2.38
C THR A 58 13.37 -4.72 -3.06
N GLN A 59 13.44 -3.40 -3.09
CA GLN A 59 14.58 -2.69 -3.68
C GLN A 59 14.88 -1.38 -2.96
N TYR A 60 13.93 -0.45 -2.91
CA TYR A 60 14.12 0.85 -2.29
C TYR A 60 13.93 0.78 -0.77
N ARG A 61 14.90 1.34 0.00
CA ARG A 61 14.86 1.41 1.48
C ARG A 61 14.32 0.11 2.13
N PRO A 62 14.91 -1.06 1.88
CA PRO A 62 14.29 -2.33 2.20
C PRO A 62 14.37 -2.72 3.68
N LEU A 63 15.24 -2.07 4.48
CA LEU A 63 15.59 -2.53 5.83
C LEU A 63 14.36 -2.66 6.73
N GLU A 64 13.55 -1.61 6.81
CA GLU A 64 12.39 -1.60 7.69
C GLU A 64 11.32 -2.59 7.21
N LEU A 65 11.04 -2.62 5.90
CA LEU A 65 10.10 -3.56 5.30
C LEU A 65 10.52 -5.02 5.53
N ASN A 66 11.81 -5.33 5.30
CA ASN A 66 12.34 -6.67 5.49
C ASN A 66 12.26 -7.10 6.96
N ASN A 67 12.61 -6.20 7.89
CA ASN A 67 12.48 -6.45 9.34
C ASN A 67 11.02 -6.66 9.75
N TYR A 68 10.09 -5.89 9.16
CA TYR A 68 8.67 -6.01 9.45
C TYR A 68 8.10 -7.34 8.97
N ILE A 69 8.40 -7.76 7.74
CA ILE A 69 7.96 -9.04 7.18
C ILE A 69 8.58 -10.20 7.98
N GLY A 70 9.89 -10.13 8.25
CA GLY A 70 10.61 -11.19 8.94
C GLY A 70 10.48 -12.53 8.23
N ASN A 71 10.06 -13.56 8.96
CA ASN A 71 9.80 -14.91 8.45
C ASN A 71 8.34 -15.15 8.00
N GLY A 72 7.46 -14.15 8.10
CA GLY A 72 6.07 -14.27 7.69
C GLY A 72 5.10 -14.83 8.73
N GLN A 73 5.55 -15.07 9.96
CA GLN A 73 4.74 -15.66 11.01
C GLN A 73 3.40 -14.93 11.28
N PRO A 74 3.29 -13.60 11.24
CA PRO A 74 2.02 -12.92 11.44
C PRO A 74 0.92 -13.29 10.44
N TRP A 75 1.29 -13.70 9.23
CA TRP A 75 0.38 -14.10 8.14
C TRP A 75 0.32 -15.63 7.96
N GLU A 76 0.91 -16.42 8.88
CA GLU A 76 1.04 -17.88 8.75
C GLU A 76 1.80 -18.31 7.48
N LEU A 77 2.75 -17.46 7.04
CA LEU A 77 3.62 -17.69 5.90
C LEU A 77 5.05 -18.08 6.32
N ASP A 78 5.23 -18.70 7.49
CA ASP A 78 6.50 -19.21 8.03
C ASP A 78 6.65 -20.71 7.81
N ARG A 79 6.16 -21.21 6.69
CA ARG A 79 6.06 -22.65 6.40
C ARG A 79 7.39 -23.25 5.96
N THR A 80 7.64 -24.51 6.32
CA THR A 80 8.84 -25.26 5.91
C THR A 80 8.93 -25.43 4.38
N ASN A 81 7.77 -25.62 3.71
CA ASN A 81 7.69 -25.78 2.26
C ASN A 81 6.80 -24.66 1.67
N GLY A 82 7.41 -23.57 1.25
CA GLY A 82 6.74 -22.36 0.86
C GLY A 82 7.07 -21.25 1.85
N GLY A 83 6.06 -20.42 2.21
CA GLY A 83 6.25 -19.27 3.10
C GLY A 83 6.61 -18.00 2.35
N VAL A 84 6.91 -16.95 3.11
CA VAL A 84 7.35 -15.68 2.53
C VAL A 84 8.86 -15.68 2.34
N HIS A 85 9.29 -15.21 1.17
CA HIS A 85 10.69 -15.04 0.81
C HIS A 85 10.94 -13.61 0.36
N ILE A 86 11.92 -12.95 0.97
CA ILE A 86 12.33 -11.62 0.55
C ILE A 86 13.37 -11.76 -0.55
N LEU A 87 13.08 -11.15 -1.69
CA LEU A 87 13.85 -11.24 -2.91
C LEU A 87 14.40 -9.85 -3.30
N PRO A 88 15.54 -9.44 -2.75
CA PRO A 88 16.21 -8.20 -3.18
C PRO A 88 16.94 -8.43 -4.49
N PRO A 89 17.27 -7.39 -5.27
CA PRO A 89 18.21 -7.49 -6.35
C PRO A 89 19.57 -7.97 -5.83
N TYR A 90 20.28 -8.77 -6.63
CA TYR A 90 21.54 -9.38 -6.20
C TYR A 90 22.63 -9.18 -7.24
N GLN A 91 23.88 -9.34 -6.82
CA GLN A 91 25.02 -9.35 -7.70
C GLN A 91 25.18 -10.71 -8.34
N SER A 92 25.11 -10.76 -9.67
CA SER A 92 25.46 -11.96 -10.47
C SER A 92 26.94 -11.97 -10.83
N ALA A 93 27.40 -13.03 -11.48
CA ALA A 93 28.76 -13.10 -12.01
C ALA A 93 29.09 -11.99 -13.03
N THR A 94 28.08 -11.40 -13.65
CA THR A 94 28.18 -10.32 -14.63
C THR A 94 28.02 -8.91 -14.04
N GLY A 95 27.80 -8.78 -12.72
CA GLY A 95 27.66 -7.52 -12.01
C GLY A 95 26.39 -7.40 -11.16
N ALA A 96 26.29 -6.30 -10.41
CA ALA A 96 25.09 -5.96 -9.65
C ALA A 96 24.08 -5.29 -10.58
N VAL A 97 22.85 -5.80 -10.60
CA VAL A 97 21.77 -5.26 -11.44
C VAL A 97 20.55 -4.99 -10.60
N TRP A 98 20.21 -3.71 -10.45
CA TRP A 98 18.94 -3.29 -9.87
C TRP A 98 17.78 -3.76 -10.76
N TYR A 99 16.59 -3.93 -10.17
CA TYR A 99 15.38 -4.16 -10.96
C TYR A 99 15.11 -2.94 -11.85
N LYS A 100 15.17 -3.14 -13.17
CA LYS A 100 14.98 -2.07 -14.16
C LYS A 100 13.52 -1.62 -14.28
N GLY A 101 12.59 -2.54 -13.94
CA GLY A 101 11.15 -2.35 -13.99
C GLY A 101 10.43 -3.52 -13.37
N THR A 102 9.09 -3.48 -13.37
CA THR A 102 8.24 -4.48 -12.72
C THR A 102 8.39 -5.87 -13.35
N ALA A 103 8.49 -5.96 -14.67
CA ALA A 103 8.70 -7.23 -15.37
C ALA A 103 10.12 -7.78 -15.16
N ASN A 104 11.15 -6.90 -15.15
CA ASN A 104 12.52 -7.33 -14.88
C ASN A 104 12.69 -7.87 -13.46
N ALA A 105 11.94 -7.34 -12.48
CA ALA A 105 11.96 -7.87 -11.12
C ALA A 105 11.51 -9.34 -11.08
N ILE A 106 10.46 -9.70 -11.83
CA ILE A 106 10.02 -11.10 -11.95
C ILE A 106 11.03 -11.91 -12.76
N TYR A 107 11.56 -11.37 -13.87
CA TYR A 107 12.56 -12.04 -14.72
C TYR A 107 13.78 -12.47 -13.92
N GLN A 108 14.36 -11.58 -13.10
CA GLN A 108 15.54 -11.90 -12.29
C GLN A 108 15.26 -13.01 -11.26
N ASN A 109 13.99 -13.26 -10.93
CA ASN A 109 13.55 -14.25 -9.95
C ASN A 109 12.88 -15.49 -10.60
N ILE A 110 13.05 -15.72 -11.91
CA ILE A 110 12.55 -16.92 -12.60
C ILE A 110 13.03 -18.19 -11.88
N GLY A 111 14.31 -18.23 -11.46
CA GLY A 111 14.88 -19.38 -10.75
C GLY A 111 14.18 -19.69 -9.43
N PHE A 112 13.73 -18.66 -8.69
CA PHE A 112 12.91 -18.84 -7.49
C PHE A 112 11.55 -19.45 -7.82
N ILE A 113 10.90 -18.96 -8.87
CA ILE A 113 9.58 -19.46 -9.29
C ILE A 113 9.70 -20.91 -9.75
N ASP A 114 10.70 -21.22 -10.59
CA ASP A 114 10.95 -22.55 -11.14
C ASP A 114 11.25 -23.61 -10.05
N LEU A 115 11.73 -23.23 -8.86
CA LEU A 115 11.90 -24.15 -7.71
C LEU A 115 10.59 -24.79 -7.27
N TYR A 116 9.47 -24.11 -7.44
CA TYR A 116 8.13 -24.58 -7.04
C TYR A 116 7.34 -25.18 -8.19
N ASP A 117 7.85 -25.09 -9.43
CA ASP A 117 7.22 -25.60 -10.66
C ASP A 117 5.70 -25.29 -10.70
N PRO A 118 5.28 -24.01 -10.53
CA PRO A 118 3.86 -23.69 -10.45
C PRO A 118 3.21 -23.72 -11.82
N ASP A 119 1.89 -24.02 -11.84
CA ASP A 119 1.11 -23.85 -13.06
C ASP A 119 0.78 -22.36 -13.30
N TYR A 120 0.57 -21.60 -12.20
CA TYR A 120 0.17 -20.19 -12.23
C TYR A 120 1.03 -19.33 -11.30
N VAL A 121 1.16 -18.05 -11.65
CA VAL A 121 1.81 -17.04 -10.82
C VAL A 121 0.90 -15.83 -10.67
N ALA A 122 0.59 -15.48 -9.43
CA ALA A 122 -0.05 -14.22 -9.10
C ALA A 122 1.02 -13.12 -8.98
N VAL A 123 0.95 -12.08 -9.80
CA VAL A 123 1.79 -10.89 -9.70
C VAL A 123 0.96 -9.78 -9.08
N LEU A 124 1.40 -9.30 -7.91
CA LEU A 124 0.62 -8.43 -7.05
C LEU A 124 1.36 -7.12 -6.77
N SER A 125 0.63 -6.00 -6.75
CA SER A 125 1.15 -4.73 -6.23
C SER A 125 1.15 -4.74 -4.71
N GLY A 126 2.25 -4.31 -4.10
CA GLY A 126 2.44 -4.28 -2.64
C GLY A 126 2.01 -2.98 -1.97
N ASP A 127 1.30 -2.09 -2.68
CA ASP A 127 1.09 -0.71 -2.28
C ASP A 127 -0.38 -0.23 -2.33
N HIS A 128 -1.33 -1.17 -2.30
CA HIS A 128 -2.77 -0.90 -2.32
C HIS A 128 -3.48 -1.42 -1.07
N ILE A 129 -4.61 -0.79 -0.74
CA ILE A 129 -5.51 -1.20 0.35
C ILE A 129 -6.75 -1.86 -0.26
N TYR A 130 -6.95 -3.15 0.00
CA TYR A 130 -8.07 -3.93 -0.51
C TYR A 130 -8.16 -5.30 0.19
N LYS A 131 -9.33 -5.93 0.08
CA LYS A 131 -9.57 -7.31 0.54
C LYS A 131 -10.06 -8.12 -0.66
N MET A 132 -9.31 -9.14 -1.08
CA MET A 132 -9.62 -9.92 -2.28
C MET A 132 -9.28 -11.39 -2.09
N ASP A 133 -10.19 -12.26 -2.51
CA ASP A 133 -9.93 -13.69 -2.66
C ASP A 133 -9.32 -13.96 -4.04
N TYR A 134 -8.02 -14.23 -4.08
CA TYR A 134 -7.33 -14.59 -5.31
C TYR A 134 -7.73 -15.96 -5.84
N SER A 135 -8.32 -16.85 -5.01
CA SER A 135 -8.80 -18.16 -5.46
C SER A 135 -9.95 -18.03 -6.46
N ASP A 136 -10.81 -17.02 -6.31
CA ASP A 136 -11.90 -16.71 -7.23
C ASP A 136 -11.35 -16.27 -8.60
N MET A 137 -10.37 -15.38 -8.56
CA MET A 137 -9.69 -14.93 -9.78
C MET A 137 -8.95 -16.08 -10.46
N LEU A 138 -8.30 -16.97 -9.70
CA LEU A 138 -7.65 -18.17 -10.23
C LEU A 138 -8.65 -19.15 -10.85
N ARG A 139 -9.82 -19.34 -10.24
CA ARG A 139 -10.90 -20.15 -10.83
C ARG A 139 -11.36 -19.58 -12.18
N ARG A 140 -11.54 -18.27 -12.29
CA ARG A 140 -11.89 -17.60 -13.55
C ARG A 140 -10.79 -17.78 -14.60
N HIS A 141 -9.52 -17.62 -14.19
CA HIS A 141 -8.36 -17.84 -15.07
C HIS A 141 -8.34 -19.24 -15.66
N LYS A 142 -8.51 -20.25 -14.82
CA LYS A 142 -8.57 -21.68 -15.24
C LYS A 142 -9.75 -21.97 -16.13
N ALA A 143 -10.94 -21.50 -15.75
CA ALA A 143 -12.18 -21.73 -16.54
C ALA A 143 -12.09 -21.10 -17.94
N ALA A 144 -11.41 -19.97 -18.05
CA ALA A 144 -11.18 -19.31 -19.34
C ALA A 144 -10.03 -19.92 -20.14
N ASN A 145 -9.19 -20.78 -19.54
CA ASN A 145 -7.90 -21.22 -20.09
C ASN A 145 -7.07 -20.03 -20.58
N ALA A 146 -6.97 -19.00 -19.72
CA ALA A 146 -6.32 -17.73 -20.06
C ALA A 146 -4.79 -17.82 -19.96
N ALA A 147 -4.10 -17.03 -20.74
CA ALA A 147 -2.66 -16.78 -20.56
C ALA A 147 -2.41 -15.74 -19.46
N CYS A 148 -3.34 -14.77 -19.35
CA CYS A 148 -3.33 -13.74 -18.32
C CYS A 148 -4.76 -13.39 -17.89
N THR A 149 -4.97 -13.23 -16.60
CA THR A 149 -6.18 -12.61 -16.04
C THR A 149 -5.76 -11.35 -15.30
N ILE A 150 -6.45 -10.24 -15.55
CA ILE A 150 -6.18 -8.93 -14.94
C ILE A 150 -7.36 -8.56 -14.06
N SER A 151 -7.11 -8.29 -12.78
CA SER A 151 -8.14 -7.71 -11.92
C SER A 151 -8.40 -6.26 -12.29
N VAL A 152 -9.68 -5.91 -12.44
CA VAL A 152 -10.13 -4.62 -12.94
C VAL A 152 -11.26 -4.06 -12.09
N MET A 153 -11.35 -2.73 -12.07
CA MET A 153 -12.41 -1.99 -11.39
C MET A 153 -12.78 -0.76 -12.22
N GLU A 154 -14.03 -0.36 -12.18
CA GLU A 154 -14.46 0.92 -12.75
C GLU A 154 -14.05 2.06 -11.82
N VAL A 155 -13.32 3.02 -12.36
CA VAL A 155 -12.89 4.23 -11.63
C VAL A 155 -13.59 5.46 -12.18
N PRO A 156 -13.67 6.58 -11.41
CA PRO A 156 -14.13 7.84 -11.97
C PRO A 156 -13.33 8.23 -13.22
N TRP A 157 -14.00 8.74 -14.25
CA TRP A 157 -13.35 9.14 -15.51
C TRP A 157 -12.20 10.15 -15.30
N SER A 158 -12.33 11.02 -14.31
CA SER A 158 -11.28 11.98 -13.94
C SER A 158 -9.98 11.33 -13.45
N GLU A 159 -10.03 10.08 -13.00
CA GLU A 159 -8.87 9.35 -12.49
C GLU A 159 -8.34 8.30 -13.49
N ALA A 160 -9.11 7.99 -14.53
CA ALA A 160 -8.78 6.90 -15.45
C ALA A 160 -7.37 7.03 -16.07
N SER A 161 -6.92 8.25 -16.37
CA SER A 161 -5.58 8.49 -16.94
C SER A 161 -4.40 8.13 -16.00
N ARG A 162 -4.68 7.81 -14.73
CA ARG A 162 -3.65 7.41 -13.75
C ARG A 162 -3.31 5.93 -13.81
N PHE A 163 -4.16 5.12 -14.45
CA PHE A 163 -4.09 3.66 -14.44
C PHE A 163 -3.89 3.07 -15.84
N GLY A 164 -3.53 1.80 -15.89
CA GLY A 164 -3.67 1.00 -17.09
C GLY A 164 -5.15 0.78 -17.38
N ILE A 165 -5.63 1.21 -18.55
CA ILE A 165 -7.03 1.16 -18.93
C ILE A 165 -7.23 0.09 -19.98
N MET A 166 -8.34 -0.65 -19.90
CA MET A 166 -8.65 -1.69 -20.86
C MET A 166 -10.07 -1.63 -21.39
N ASN A 167 -10.23 -2.12 -22.60
CA ASN A 167 -11.51 -2.44 -23.21
C ASN A 167 -11.69 -3.96 -23.22
N VAL A 168 -12.91 -4.39 -23.01
CA VAL A 168 -13.29 -5.80 -23.01
C VAL A 168 -14.48 -6.04 -23.94
N ASP A 169 -14.62 -7.27 -24.40
CA ASP A 169 -15.83 -7.73 -25.09
C ASP A 169 -16.94 -8.18 -24.12
N GLY A 170 -18.04 -8.72 -24.66
CA GLY A 170 -19.20 -9.16 -23.85
C GLY A 170 -18.90 -10.33 -22.90
N ASP A 171 -17.78 -11.05 -23.08
CA ASP A 171 -17.34 -12.19 -22.27
C ASP A 171 -16.16 -11.82 -21.34
N ASP A 172 -15.88 -10.52 -21.21
CA ASP A 172 -14.73 -9.96 -20.46
C ASP A 172 -13.36 -10.36 -21.03
N ASN A 173 -13.26 -10.74 -22.32
CA ASN A 173 -11.94 -10.88 -22.95
C ASN A 173 -11.38 -9.48 -23.21
N ILE A 174 -10.11 -9.28 -22.89
CA ILE A 174 -9.42 -8.00 -23.06
C ILE A 174 -9.11 -7.81 -24.56
N THR A 175 -9.63 -6.75 -25.14
CA THR A 175 -9.46 -6.42 -26.57
C THR A 175 -8.45 -5.30 -26.80
N GLU A 176 -8.28 -4.41 -25.81
CA GLU A 176 -7.32 -3.30 -25.85
C GLU A 176 -6.79 -3.02 -24.45
N PHE A 177 -5.53 -2.65 -24.36
CA PHE A 177 -4.88 -2.17 -23.12
C PHE A 177 -4.04 -0.94 -23.42
N ALA A 178 -4.17 0.10 -22.60
CA ALA A 178 -3.40 1.33 -22.69
C ALA A 178 -2.87 1.74 -21.30
N GLU A 179 -1.53 1.81 -21.14
CA GLU A 179 -0.91 2.23 -19.89
C GLU A 179 -0.95 3.75 -19.75
N LYS A 180 -1.70 4.24 -18.76
CA LYS A 180 -1.84 5.66 -18.40
C LYS A 180 -2.13 6.57 -19.60
N PRO A 181 -3.21 6.30 -20.36
CA PRO A 181 -3.54 7.06 -21.54
C PRO A 181 -3.93 8.50 -21.19
N LYS A 182 -3.50 9.47 -22.00
CA LYS A 182 -3.93 10.87 -21.83
C LYS A 182 -5.43 11.04 -22.05
N GLU A 183 -5.98 10.30 -22.99
CA GLU A 183 -7.40 10.28 -23.35
C GLU A 183 -7.90 8.83 -23.22
N PRO A 184 -8.40 8.43 -22.04
CA PRO A 184 -8.86 7.06 -21.82
C PRO A 184 -10.16 6.80 -22.62
N LYS A 185 -10.22 5.66 -23.30
CA LYS A 185 -11.41 5.20 -24.04
C LYS A 185 -12.40 4.44 -23.15
N SER A 186 -11.99 4.07 -21.96
CA SER A 186 -12.75 3.34 -20.95
C SER A 186 -12.34 3.84 -19.55
N ASN A 187 -13.15 3.57 -18.56
CA ASN A 187 -12.80 3.77 -17.15
C ASN A 187 -12.56 2.45 -16.40
N LEU A 188 -12.40 1.34 -17.14
CA LEU A 188 -12.07 0.04 -16.56
C LEU A 188 -10.56 -0.03 -16.31
N ALA A 189 -10.19 0.18 -15.07
CA ALA A 189 -8.80 0.32 -14.63
C ALA A 189 -8.21 -1.00 -14.15
N SER A 190 -6.95 -1.27 -14.50
CA SER A 190 -6.16 -2.34 -13.91
C SER A 190 -5.83 -2.02 -12.44
N MET A 191 -6.06 -2.98 -11.58
CA MET A 191 -5.68 -2.89 -10.17
C MET A 191 -4.20 -3.25 -9.93
N GLY A 192 -3.42 -3.58 -10.98
CA GLY A 192 -2.04 -4.07 -10.79
C GLY A 192 -1.98 -5.46 -10.15
N ILE A 193 -3.01 -6.24 -10.31
CA ILE A 193 -3.15 -7.60 -9.78
C ILE A 193 -3.40 -8.52 -10.97
N TYR A 194 -2.49 -9.46 -11.17
CA TYR A 194 -2.47 -10.33 -12.34
C TYR A 194 -2.35 -11.80 -11.93
N ILE A 195 -3.01 -12.71 -12.65
CA ILE A 195 -2.70 -14.14 -12.64
C ILE A 195 -2.24 -14.54 -14.04
N PHE A 196 -1.08 -15.14 -14.12
CA PHE A 196 -0.50 -15.63 -15.37
C PHE A 196 -0.36 -17.15 -15.36
N THR A 197 -0.59 -17.78 -16.49
CA THR A 197 -0.08 -19.12 -16.75
C THR A 197 1.46 -19.05 -16.82
N TRP A 198 2.16 -19.72 -15.88
CA TRP A 198 3.61 -19.53 -15.69
C TRP A 198 4.42 -19.78 -16.96
N ALA A 199 4.17 -20.86 -17.65
CA ALA A 199 4.91 -21.19 -18.88
C ALA A 199 4.83 -20.06 -19.93
N LYS A 200 3.67 -19.38 -20.01
CA LYS A 200 3.47 -18.23 -20.91
C LYS A 200 4.26 -17.02 -20.42
N LEU A 201 4.02 -16.59 -19.18
CA LEU A 201 4.71 -15.42 -18.62
C LEU A 201 6.24 -15.58 -18.71
N ARG A 202 6.76 -16.74 -18.35
CA ARG A 202 8.20 -17.04 -18.40
C ARG A 202 8.79 -16.78 -19.79
N ALA A 203 8.12 -17.22 -20.86
CA ALA A 203 8.57 -17.01 -22.23
C ALA A 203 8.61 -15.51 -22.60
N TYR A 204 7.57 -14.76 -22.24
CA TYR A 204 7.51 -13.32 -22.49
C TYR A 204 8.55 -12.53 -21.70
N LEU A 205 8.80 -12.88 -20.44
CA LEU A 205 9.85 -12.24 -19.62
C LEU A 205 11.24 -12.43 -20.23
N ILE A 206 11.57 -13.64 -20.70
CA ILE A 206 12.86 -13.93 -21.36
C ILE A 206 12.98 -13.15 -22.68
N ALA A 207 11.91 -13.11 -23.47
CA ALA A 207 11.90 -12.38 -24.73
C ALA A 207 12.02 -10.86 -24.53
N ASP A 208 11.38 -10.34 -23.50
CA ASP A 208 11.40 -8.90 -23.17
C ASP A 208 12.79 -8.46 -22.68
N GLU A 209 13.45 -9.23 -21.82
CA GLU A 209 14.82 -8.91 -21.36
C GLU A 209 15.84 -8.91 -22.50
N ALA A 210 15.63 -9.75 -23.52
CA ALA A 210 16.46 -9.78 -24.71
C ALA A 210 16.19 -8.63 -25.69
N ARG A 211 15.10 -7.89 -25.51
CA ARG A 211 14.66 -6.83 -26.42
C ARG A 211 15.32 -5.49 -26.04
N GLU A 212 16.13 -4.94 -26.95
CA GLU A 212 16.68 -3.59 -26.78
C GLU A 212 15.58 -2.55 -26.70
N GLY A 213 15.71 -1.60 -25.75
CA GLY A 213 14.78 -0.50 -25.57
C GLY A 213 13.50 -0.86 -24.82
N SER A 214 13.36 -2.08 -24.27
CA SER A 214 12.28 -2.41 -23.36
C SER A 214 12.34 -1.53 -22.10
N SER A 215 11.17 -1.10 -21.61
CA SER A 215 11.03 -0.49 -20.29
C SER A 215 11.04 -1.52 -19.16
N ASN A 216 10.99 -2.81 -19.49
CA ASN A 216 10.88 -3.93 -18.57
C ASN A 216 9.67 -3.80 -17.63
N ASP A 217 8.54 -3.35 -18.15
CA ASP A 217 7.32 -3.04 -17.40
C ASP A 217 6.14 -3.90 -17.87
N PHE A 218 5.29 -4.34 -16.93
CA PHE A 218 4.13 -5.16 -17.28
C PHE A 218 3.16 -4.41 -18.19
N GLY A 219 2.81 -3.17 -17.84
CA GLY A 219 1.82 -2.40 -18.58
C GLY A 219 2.31 -1.89 -19.93
N LYS A 220 3.60 -1.57 -20.05
CA LYS A 220 4.16 -1.03 -21.30
C LYS A 220 4.67 -2.10 -22.24
N ASP A 221 5.13 -3.23 -21.73
CA ASP A 221 5.86 -4.22 -22.53
C ASP A 221 5.17 -5.58 -22.54
N ILE A 222 4.98 -6.23 -21.39
CA ILE A 222 4.51 -7.63 -21.31
C ILE A 222 3.06 -7.77 -21.75
N ILE A 223 2.14 -7.00 -21.16
CA ILE A 223 0.70 -7.08 -21.47
C ILE A 223 0.42 -6.75 -22.93
N PRO A 224 0.96 -5.65 -23.50
CA PRO A 224 0.80 -5.37 -24.93
C PRO A 224 1.41 -6.44 -25.84
N ALA A 225 2.56 -7.00 -25.49
CA ALA A 225 3.20 -8.07 -26.27
C ALA A 225 2.32 -9.34 -26.30
N MET A 226 1.75 -9.75 -25.16
CA MET A 226 0.84 -10.89 -25.06
C MET A 226 -0.44 -10.65 -25.87
N LEU A 227 -1.02 -9.47 -25.75
CA LEU A 227 -2.24 -9.10 -26.47
C LEU A 227 -2.03 -9.09 -27.99
N ASN A 228 -0.92 -8.49 -28.45
CA ASN A 228 -0.57 -8.44 -29.89
C ASN A 228 -0.25 -9.82 -30.46
N ALA A 229 0.22 -10.75 -29.64
CA ALA A 229 0.45 -12.14 -30.03
C ALA A 229 -0.86 -12.98 -30.07
N GLY A 230 -1.99 -12.40 -29.72
CA GLY A 230 -3.30 -13.09 -29.69
C GLY A 230 -3.45 -14.04 -28.51
N GLU A 231 -2.67 -13.87 -27.44
CA GLU A 231 -2.85 -14.65 -26.20
C GLU A 231 -4.21 -14.33 -25.58
N LYS A 232 -4.88 -15.37 -25.06
CA LYS A 232 -6.18 -15.18 -24.42
C LYS A 232 -5.99 -14.48 -23.07
N MET A 233 -6.51 -13.26 -22.97
CA MET A 233 -6.45 -12.43 -21.78
C MET A 233 -7.86 -12.06 -21.34
N VAL A 234 -8.16 -12.18 -20.05
CA VAL A 234 -9.48 -11.92 -19.49
C VAL A 234 -9.44 -10.92 -18.34
N ALA A 235 -10.47 -10.11 -18.25
CA ALA A 235 -10.69 -9.24 -17.09
C ALA A 235 -11.43 -10.00 -15.98
N TYR A 236 -11.02 -9.76 -14.74
CA TYR A 236 -11.71 -10.17 -13.54
C TYR A 236 -12.27 -8.92 -12.86
N ARG A 237 -13.58 -8.71 -12.97
CA ARG A 237 -14.25 -7.55 -12.36
C ARG A 237 -14.27 -7.74 -10.85
N PHE A 238 -13.52 -6.90 -10.16
CA PHE A 238 -13.48 -6.89 -8.69
C PHE A 238 -14.62 -6.04 -8.15
N GLU A 239 -15.34 -6.61 -7.20
CA GLU A 239 -16.37 -5.92 -6.42
C GLU A 239 -15.90 -5.81 -4.98
N GLY A 240 -15.66 -4.60 -4.49
CA GLY A 240 -15.19 -4.36 -3.15
C GLY A 240 -14.40 -3.06 -3.01
N TYR A 241 -13.92 -2.82 -1.81
CA TYR A 241 -13.05 -1.66 -1.56
C TYR A 241 -11.65 -1.88 -2.13
N TRP A 242 -11.20 -0.94 -2.93
CA TRP A 242 -9.81 -0.85 -3.40
C TRP A 242 -9.37 0.61 -3.50
N LYS A 243 -8.18 0.91 -3.01
CA LYS A 243 -7.59 2.25 -3.10
C LYS A 243 -6.08 2.18 -3.28
N ASP A 244 -5.58 2.84 -4.34
CA ASP A 244 -4.15 3.15 -4.48
C ASP A 244 -3.81 4.30 -3.55
N VAL A 245 -3.11 3.99 -2.45
CA VAL A 245 -2.66 4.97 -1.46
C VAL A 245 -1.30 5.57 -1.86
N GLY A 246 -1.16 5.94 -3.12
CA GLY A 246 0.06 6.46 -3.72
C GLY A 246 0.32 7.95 -3.52
N THR A 247 -0.63 8.70 -2.96
CA THR A 247 -0.49 10.13 -2.61
C THR A 247 -0.88 10.36 -1.16
N LEU A 248 -0.45 11.48 -0.58
CA LEU A 248 -0.79 11.83 0.80
C LEU A 248 -2.31 11.94 1.01
N ASP A 249 -3.01 12.58 0.06
CA ASP A 249 -4.46 12.70 0.12
C ASP A 249 -5.14 11.34 0.07
N SER A 250 -4.73 10.45 -0.87
CA SER A 250 -5.33 9.11 -0.97
C SER A 250 -5.02 8.23 0.25
N LEU A 251 -3.86 8.39 0.89
CA LEU A 251 -3.53 7.71 2.14
C LEU A 251 -4.39 8.21 3.30
N TRP A 252 -4.58 9.53 3.40
CA TRP A 252 -5.44 10.13 4.41
C TRP A 252 -6.90 9.71 4.19
N ASP A 253 -7.42 9.86 2.98
CA ASP A 253 -8.78 9.45 2.60
C ASP A 253 -9.05 7.98 2.94
N ALA A 254 -8.11 7.07 2.62
CA ALA A 254 -8.28 5.66 2.91
C ALA A 254 -8.38 5.37 4.42
N ASN A 255 -7.66 6.12 5.26
CA ASN A 255 -7.81 6.04 6.71
C ASN A 255 -9.16 6.61 7.19
N MET A 256 -9.65 7.69 6.57
CA MET A 256 -10.97 8.25 6.89
C MET A 256 -12.11 7.34 6.40
N ASP A 257 -11.94 6.67 5.26
CA ASP A 257 -12.89 5.67 4.75
C ASP A 257 -13.16 4.56 5.78
N MET A 258 -12.15 4.16 6.56
CA MET A 258 -12.29 3.18 7.64
C MET A 258 -13.27 3.63 8.74
N LEU A 259 -13.40 4.95 8.95
CA LEU A 259 -14.30 5.55 9.94
C LEU A 259 -15.66 5.91 9.36
N THR A 260 -15.84 5.82 8.04
CA THR A 260 -17.03 6.23 7.32
C THR A 260 -17.95 5.03 7.07
N PRO A 261 -19.17 5.01 7.66
CA PRO A 261 -20.13 3.95 7.39
C PRO A 261 -20.47 3.86 5.90
N GLY A 262 -20.42 2.64 5.35
CA GLY A 262 -20.76 2.40 3.94
C GLY A 262 -19.62 2.62 2.95
N SER A 263 -18.42 2.99 3.38
CA SER A 263 -17.23 3.10 2.50
C SER A 263 -16.81 1.79 1.84
N GLY A 264 -17.22 0.66 2.39
CA GLY A 264 -16.82 -0.69 1.95
C GLY A 264 -15.54 -1.20 2.62
N LEU A 265 -14.76 -0.37 3.30
CA LEU A 265 -13.57 -0.79 4.05
C LEU A 265 -13.96 -1.22 5.48
N ASN A 266 -14.09 -2.53 5.69
CA ASN A 266 -14.33 -3.10 7.00
C ASN A 266 -13.14 -3.94 7.47
N LEU A 267 -12.33 -3.42 8.38
CA LEU A 267 -11.19 -4.12 8.98
C LEU A 267 -11.57 -5.00 10.18
N LEU A 268 -12.84 -4.94 10.62
CA LEU A 268 -13.39 -5.78 11.68
C LEU A 268 -14.08 -7.04 11.15
N ASP A 269 -14.08 -7.28 9.85
CA ASP A 269 -14.67 -8.47 9.24
C ASP A 269 -13.82 -9.71 9.53
N GLU A 270 -14.28 -10.55 10.43
CA GLU A 270 -13.61 -11.78 10.86
C GLU A 270 -13.60 -12.88 9.77
N ARG A 271 -14.45 -12.77 8.74
CA ARG A 271 -14.49 -13.76 7.64
C ARG A 271 -13.31 -13.58 6.67
N TRP A 272 -12.76 -12.36 6.60
CA TRP A 272 -11.56 -12.04 5.82
C TRP A 272 -10.64 -11.12 6.63
N PRO A 273 -9.96 -11.67 7.65
CA PRO A 273 -9.12 -10.88 8.54
C PRO A 273 -7.88 -10.37 7.82
N ILE A 274 -7.48 -9.15 8.15
CA ILE A 274 -6.16 -8.64 7.81
C ILE A 274 -5.23 -8.94 8.99
N HIS A 275 -4.20 -9.70 8.71
CA HIS A 275 -3.13 -10.04 9.65
C HIS A 275 -2.02 -8.99 9.56
N GLY A 276 -1.26 -8.83 10.63
CA GLY A 276 -0.13 -7.92 10.66
C GLY A 276 0.66 -8.10 11.96
N ARG A 277 1.88 -7.61 11.96
CA ARG A 277 2.73 -7.68 13.13
C ARG A 277 2.15 -6.84 14.25
N THR A 278 1.87 -7.47 15.39
CA THR A 278 1.29 -6.79 16.56
C THR A 278 2.41 -6.40 17.52
N ALA A 279 2.51 -5.11 17.82
CA ALA A 279 3.39 -4.64 18.89
C ALA A 279 2.91 -5.13 20.26
N ILE A 280 3.84 -5.46 21.14
CA ILE A 280 3.53 -5.81 22.53
C ILE A 280 3.27 -4.49 23.28
N CYS A 281 1.99 -4.17 23.48
CA CYS A 281 1.55 -2.95 24.13
C CYS A 281 0.40 -3.26 25.11
N PRO A 282 0.25 -2.46 26.19
CA PRO A 282 -0.94 -2.53 27.03
C PRO A 282 -2.21 -2.18 26.24
N PRO A 283 -3.41 -2.39 26.80
CA PRO A 283 -4.63 -1.80 26.25
C PRO A 283 -4.51 -0.28 26.09
N ALA A 284 -5.32 0.31 25.20
CA ALA A 284 -5.48 1.75 25.16
C ALA A 284 -6.11 2.25 26.47
N TYR A 285 -5.60 3.37 26.97
CA TYR A 285 -6.16 4.05 28.15
C TYR A 285 -6.82 5.35 27.73
N VAL A 286 -8.07 5.53 28.12
CA VAL A 286 -8.83 6.76 27.92
C VAL A 286 -9.10 7.39 29.29
N GLY A 287 -8.54 8.58 29.51
CA GLY A 287 -8.64 9.31 30.78
C GLY A 287 -10.06 9.78 31.08
N GLU A 288 -10.32 10.09 32.36
CA GLU A 288 -11.64 10.49 32.87
C GLU A 288 -12.24 11.72 32.15
N HIS A 289 -11.37 12.64 31.70
CA HIS A 289 -11.79 13.88 31.01
C HIS A 289 -11.53 13.86 29.51
N ALA A 290 -11.16 12.72 28.97
CA ALA A 290 -10.97 12.55 27.53
C ALA A 290 -12.30 12.37 26.81
N ASP A 291 -12.40 12.88 25.58
CA ASP A 291 -13.58 12.70 24.73
C ASP A 291 -13.16 12.07 23.39
N VAL A 292 -13.63 10.84 23.13
CA VAL A 292 -13.28 10.09 21.92
C VAL A 292 -14.55 9.80 21.13
N GLY A 293 -14.64 10.35 19.91
CA GLY A 293 -15.79 10.18 19.02
C GLY A 293 -15.39 9.76 17.61
N ASN A 294 -16.09 8.77 17.04
CA ASN A 294 -15.90 8.25 15.67
C ASN A 294 -14.41 8.07 15.29
N SER A 295 -13.63 7.40 16.13
CA SER A 295 -12.18 7.30 15.96
C SER A 295 -11.70 5.87 16.18
N ALA A 296 -10.63 5.47 15.46
CA ALA A 296 -9.95 4.23 15.70
C ALA A 296 -8.73 4.47 16.58
N VAL A 297 -8.68 3.81 17.75
CA VAL A 297 -7.60 3.96 18.72
C VAL A 297 -6.94 2.60 18.94
N ALA A 298 -5.68 2.48 18.56
CA ALA A 298 -4.92 1.25 18.67
C ALA A 298 -4.40 1.01 20.12
N ARG A 299 -3.85 -0.18 20.36
CA ARG A 299 -3.25 -0.55 21.66
C ARG A 299 -2.10 0.36 22.05
N GLY A 300 -1.89 0.52 23.35
CA GLY A 300 -0.81 1.32 23.90
C GLY A 300 -1.04 2.83 23.83
N CYS A 301 -2.14 3.28 23.25
CA CYS A 301 -2.47 4.71 23.27
C CYS A 301 -2.87 5.18 24.67
N GLU A 302 -2.45 6.40 25.03
CA GLU A 302 -2.91 7.12 26.20
C GLU A 302 -3.61 8.39 25.75
N ILE A 303 -4.92 8.48 25.98
CA ILE A 303 -5.75 9.59 25.52
C ILE A 303 -6.24 10.36 26.75
N LEU A 304 -5.75 11.58 26.92
CA LEU A 304 -6.13 12.49 28.02
C LEU A 304 -6.88 13.73 27.50
N GLY A 305 -6.94 13.92 26.17
CA GLY A 305 -7.58 15.04 25.46
C GLY A 305 -8.77 14.59 24.60
N GLU A 306 -9.07 15.37 23.60
CA GLU A 306 -10.16 15.14 22.65
C GLU A 306 -9.64 14.51 21.35
N VAL A 307 -10.34 13.45 20.85
CA VAL A 307 -10.03 12.77 19.60
C VAL A 307 -11.33 12.54 18.81
N LYS A 308 -11.45 13.15 17.65
CA LYS A 308 -12.64 13.06 16.79
C LYS A 308 -12.27 12.72 15.36
N ASN A 309 -13.03 11.81 14.76
CA ASN A 309 -12.89 11.42 13.35
C ASN A 309 -11.42 11.14 12.96
N SER A 310 -10.67 10.43 13.80
CA SER A 310 -9.22 10.28 13.66
C SER A 310 -8.78 8.83 13.85
N VAL A 311 -7.62 8.50 13.26
CA VAL A 311 -7.00 7.18 13.39
C VAL A 311 -5.70 7.33 14.16
N LEU A 312 -5.64 6.74 15.37
CA LEU A 312 -4.47 6.74 16.22
C LEU A 312 -3.82 5.35 16.21
N SER A 313 -2.58 5.31 15.76
CA SER A 313 -1.79 4.08 15.70
C SER A 313 -1.23 3.70 17.08
N THR A 314 -0.63 2.52 17.15
CA THR A 314 -0.11 1.94 18.38
C THR A 314 0.83 2.89 19.16
N GLY A 315 0.58 3.04 20.47
CA GLY A 315 1.47 3.75 21.37
C GLY A 315 1.45 5.28 21.26
N CYS A 316 0.40 5.87 20.65
CA CYS A 316 0.24 7.31 20.60
C CYS A 316 -0.15 7.89 21.97
N HIS A 317 0.29 9.12 22.23
CA HIS A 317 -0.10 9.89 23.39
C HIS A 317 -0.82 11.17 22.97
N VAL A 318 -1.97 11.46 23.59
CA VAL A 318 -2.72 12.72 23.44
C VAL A 318 -2.88 13.36 24.80
N GLY A 319 -2.19 14.47 25.02
CA GLY A 319 -2.11 15.19 26.28
C GLY A 319 -3.39 15.85 26.72
N ARG A 320 -3.41 16.42 27.92
CA ARG A 320 -4.59 17.09 28.50
C ARG A 320 -4.93 18.35 27.72
N GLY A 321 -6.22 18.50 27.38
CA GLY A 321 -6.68 19.64 26.60
C GLY A 321 -6.14 19.70 25.18
N ALA A 322 -5.44 18.66 24.72
CA ALA A 322 -5.09 18.52 23.31
C ALA A 322 -6.31 18.08 22.49
N GLU A 323 -6.37 18.53 21.26
CA GLU A 323 -7.46 18.26 20.31
C GLU A 323 -6.91 17.62 19.04
N VAL A 324 -7.42 16.44 18.66
CA VAL A 324 -7.04 15.73 17.42
C VAL A 324 -8.31 15.49 16.60
N SER A 325 -8.38 16.05 15.40
CA SER A 325 -9.55 15.90 14.55
C SER A 325 -9.17 15.64 13.09
N TYR A 326 -9.95 14.75 12.43
CA TYR A 326 -9.75 14.39 11.01
C TYR A 326 -8.29 14.10 10.66
N SER A 327 -7.58 13.39 11.54
CA SER A 327 -6.14 13.21 11.45
C SER A 327 -5.74 11.75 11.56
N VAL A 328 -4.60 11.42 10.94
CA VAL A 328 -3.93 10.13 11.06
C VAL A 328 -2.68 10.31 11.89
N VAL A 329 -2.63 9.69 13.06
CA VAL A 329 -1.50 9.75 14.00
C VAL A 329 -0.80 8.40 13.98
N MET A 330 0.42 8.37 13.45
CA MET A 330 1.21 7.16 13.23
C MET A 330 1.89 6.67 14.53
N PRO A 331 2.44 5.44 14.56
CA PRO A 331 2.91 4.80 15.79
C PRO A 331 3.85 5.66 16.63
N GLY A 332 3.63 5.66 17.95
CA GLY A 332 4.52 6.30 18.91
C GLY A 332 4.54 7.83 18.88
N ALA A 333 3.66 8.48 18.11
CA ALA A 333 3.59 9.93 18.09
C ALA A 333 3.01 10.50 19.39
N VAL A 334 3.53 11.64 19.81
CA VAL A 334 3.17 12.35 21.04
C VAL A 334 2.58 13.71 20.70
N ILE A 335 1.34 13.94 21.09
CA ILE A 335 0.64 15.22 21.03
C ILE A 335 0.57 15.76 22.44
N GLU A 336 1.32 16.83 22.75
CA GLU A 336 1.44 17.36 24.11
C GLU A 336 0.21 18.18 24.53
N ASP A 337 0.19 18.56 25.81
CA ASP A 337 -0.92 19.28 26.44
C ASP A 337 -1.32 20.55 25.68
N GLY A 338 -2.63 20.66 25.39
CA GLY A 338 -3.21 21.80 24.71
C GLY A 338 -2.85 21.96 23.22
N ALA A 339 -2.11 21.04 22.63
CA ALA A 339 -1.81 21.06 21.20
C ALA A 339 -3.06 20.74 20.36
N ARG A 340 -3.11 21.28 19.13
CA ARG A 340 -4.21 21.04 18.18
C ARG A 340 -3.67 20.45 16.90
N VAL A 341 -4.24 19.30 16.48
CA VAL A 341 -3.91 18.62 15.24
C VAL A 341 -5.19 18.42 14.45
N SER A 342 -5.29 19.04 13.28
CA SER A 342 -6.51 18.99 12.48
C SER A 342 -6.17 18.80 10.99
N TYR A 343 -6.86 17.84 10.34
CA TYR A 343 -6.61 17.50 8.92
C TYR A 343 -5.12 17.30 8.63
N ALA A 344 -4.50 16.38 9.37
CA ALA A 344 -3.07 16.14 9.29
C ALA A 344 -2.72 14.64 9.25
N ILE A 345 -1.54 14.35 8.72
CA ILE A 345 -0.83 13.08 8.93
C ILE A 345 0.38 13.37 9.82
N VAL A 346 0.38 12.82 11.02
CA VAL A 346 1.49 12.91 11.96
C VAL A 346 2.29 11.61 11.89
N GLY A 347 3.51 11.69 11.39
CA GLY A 347 4.39 10.54 11.15
C GLY A 347 4.80 9.79 12.41
N GLU A 348 5.40 8.62 12.22
CA GLU A 348 5.90 7.74 13.29
C GLU A 348 6.88 8.47 14.20
N GLY A 349 6.71 8.36 15.54
CA GLY A 349 7.60 8.95 16.52
C GLY A 349 7.68 10.49 16.53
N CYS A 350 6.74 11.18 15.88
CA CYS A 350 6.66 12.63 15.93
C CYS A 350 6.32 13.16 17.32
N ARG A 351 6.75 14.40 17.60
CA ARG A 351 6.36 15.13 18.80
C ARG A 351 5.80 16.48 18.43
N VAL A 352 4.54 16.73 18.78
CA VAL A 352 3.85 18.01 18.63
C VAL A 352 3.83 18.69 20.01
N GLY A 353 4.61 19.77 20.14
CA GLY A 353 4.81 20.47 21.39
C GLY A 353 3.55 21.12 21.95
N GLY A 354 3.57 21.43 23.25
CA GLY A 354 2.43 21.96 23.97
C GLY A 354 1.85 23.21 23.30
N LYS A 355 0.52 23.26 23.13
CA LYS A 355 -0.20 24.37 22.49
C LYS A 355 0.18 24.67 21.03
N ALA A 356 0.99 23.82 20.38
CA ALA A 356 1.26 23.93 18.97
C ALA A 356 0.01 23.64 18.14
N ARG A 357 -0.02 24.13 16.88
CA ARG A 357 -1.11 23.90 15.95
C ARG A 357 -0.57 23.26 14.68
N VAL A 358 -1.15 22.14 14.25
CA VAL A 358 -0.75 21.44 13.03
C VAL A 358 -1.99 21.26 12.14
N GLY A 359 -1.96 21.88 10.96
CA GLY A 359 -3.09 21.90 10.03
C GLY A 359 -4.25 22.77 10.53
N ALA A 360 -5.31 22.82 9.74
CA ALA A 360 -6.55 23.51 10.09
C ALA A 360 -7.72 22.95 9.27
N PRO A 361 -8.96 23.06 9.76
CA PRO A 361 -10.15 22.70 8.99
C PRO A 361 -10.33 23.62 7.76
N PRO A 362 -11.00 23.13 6.69
CA PRO A 362 -11.17 23.90 5.44
C PRO A 362 -11.81 25.27 5.64
N GLU A 363 -12.71 25.38 6.61
CA GLU A 363 -13.47 26.59 6.92
C GLU A 363 -12.60 27.72 7.49
N GLU A 364 -11.46 27.38 8.12
CA GLU A 364 -10.54 28.35 8.72
C GLU A 364 -9.56 28.94 7.71
N THR A 365 -9.39 28.33 6.54
CA THR A 365 -8.37 28.75 5.56
C THR A 365 -8.86 29.79 4.55
N GLY A 366 -10.16 30.00 4.44
CA GLY A 366 -10.78 31.04 3.60
C GLY A 366 -10.62 30.85 2.07
N ASP A 367 -9.60 30.13 1.61
CA ASP A 367 -9.35 29.82 0.21
C ASP A 367 -9.11 28.31 0.02
N PRO A 368 -10.04 27.60 -0.64
CA PRO A 368 -9.90 26.18 -0.91
C PRO A 368 -8.62 25.81 -1.69
N ALA A 369 -8.04 26.72 -2.45
CA ALA A 369 -6.81 26.44 -3.22
C ALA A 369 -5.56 26.36 -2.31
N THR A 370 -5.59 27.02 -1.16
CA THR A 370 -4.49 27.02 -0.18
C THR A 370 -4.64 25.94 0.88
N TRP A 371 -5.81 25.33 1.00
CA TRP A 371 -6.07 24.24 1.93
C TRP A 371 -5.51 22.91 1.42
N GLY A 372 -5.10 22.08 2.35
CA GLY A 372 -4.64 20.71 2.13
C GLY A 372 -4.16 20.12 3.44
N ILE A 373 -3.91 18.81 3.44
CA ILE A 373 -3.48 18.09 4.62
C ILE A 373 -2.07 18.52 5.02
N ALA A 374 -1.87 18.83 6.30
CA ALA A 374 -0.54 19.04 6.86
C ALA A 374 0.13 17.68 7.12
N VAL A 375 1.44 17.56 6.83
CA VAL A 375 2.14 16.28 6.97
C VAL A 375 3.45 16.45 7.73
N LEU A 376 3.58 15.73 8.82
CA LEU A 376 4.83 15.60 9.57
C LEU A 376 5.45 14.24 9.20
N GLY A 377 6.65 14.25 8.63
CA GLY A 377 7.44 13.05 8.37
C GLY A 377 7.87 12.37 9.67
N PRO A 378 8.34 11.10 9.63
CA PRO A 378 8.76 10.38 10.83
C PRO A 378 9.77 11.17 11.66
N HIS A 379 9.62 11.11 12.99
CA HIS A 379 10.52 11.73 13.97
C HIS A 379 10.64 13.27 13.86
N THR A 380 9.66 13.93 13.24
CA THR A 380 9.58 15.39 13.22
C THR A 380 9.19 15.94 14.58
N HIS A 381 9.81 17.03 14.98
CA HIS A 381 9.52 17.74 16.21
C HIS A 381 8.99 19.15 15.91
N VAL A 382 7.76 19.42 16.33
CA VAL A 382 7.12 20.74 16.30
C VAL A 382 7.27 21.38 17.68
N ALA A 383 7.78 22.60 17.74
CA ALA A 383 8.06 23.29 19.00
C ALA A 383 6.76 23.69 19.75
N GLU A 384 6.88 24.02 21.05
CA GLU A 384 5.75 24.55 21.82
C GLU A 384 5.21 25.83 21.16
N ARG A 385 3.87 25.92 21.01
CA ARG A 385 3.13 27.03 20.37
C ARG A 385 3.48 27.31 18.90
N GLU A 386 4.20 26.44 18.25
CA GLU A 386 4.49 26.56 16.82
C GLU A 386 3.22 26.32 15.99
N GLU A 387 3.11 27.04 14.88
CA GLU A 387 2.00 26.88 13.92
C GLU A 387 2.55 26.27 12.63
N VAL A 388 2.02 25.11 12.27
CA VAL A 388 2.26 24.41 11.00
C VAL A 388 1.00 24.56 10.15
N PRO A 389 1.00 25.43 9.13
CA PRO A 389 -0.18 25.69 8.32
C PRO A 389 -0.66 24.46 7.53
N PRO A 390 -1.91 24.46 7.04
CA PRO A 390 -2.39 23.47 6.07
C PRO A 390 -1.47 23.34 4.86
N LYS A 391 -1.44 22.15 4.24
CA LYS A 391 -0.63 21.83 3.04
C LYS A 391 0.90 21.90 3.26
N THR A 392 1.35 22.09 4.49
CA THR A 392 2.77 22.12 4.85
C THR A 392 3.29 20.70 5.09
N MET A 393 4.52 20.45 4.62
CA MET A 393 5.24 19.20 4.87
C MET A 393 6.52 19.51 5.63
N LEU A 394 6.71 18.87 6.78
CA LEU A 394 7.92 18.96 7.59
C LEU A 394 8.57 17.59 7.72
N ASP A 395 9.89 17.55 7.78
CA ASP A 395 10.66 16.32 8.00
C ASP A 395 11.47 16.37 9.31
N SER A 396 12.21 15.32 9.59
CA SER A 396 13.02 15.19 10.84
C SER A 396 14.15 16.20 10.98
N THR A 397 14.42 17.05 9.98
CA THR A 397 15.42 18.12 10.06
C THR A 397 14.81 19.39 10.65
N HIS A 398 13.49 19.52 10.63
CA HIS A 398 12.76 20.64 11.22
C HIS A 398 13.08 20.78 12.70
N GLY A 399 13.42 21.97 13.15
CA GLY A 399 13.77 22.31 14.53
C GLY A 399 15.18 21.91 14.98
N LYS A 400 15.97 21.17 14.20
CA LYS A 400 17.36 20.84 14.57
C LYS A 400 18.34 21.98 14.36
N GLU A 401 18.06 22.91 13.47
CA GLU A 401 18.90 24.09 13.21
C GLU A 401 18.83 25.15 14.33
N ALA A 402 17.79 25.10 15.17
CA ALA A 402 17.65 26.02 16.31
C ALA A 402 18.40 25.57 17.59
N ALA A 403 19.01 24.37 17.58
CA ALA A 403 19.68 23.76 18.73
C ALA A 403 21.22 23.72 18.57
N GLN A 404 21.79 24.31 17.51
CA GLN A 404 23.22 24.57 17.31
C GLN A 404 23.51 26.07 17.51
#